data_b19fb7ffa233684c3af3a97dcdf5a3bc
#
_entry.id   b19fb7ffa233684c3af3a97dcdf5a3bc
#
_cell.length_a   1.000
_cell.length_b   1.000
_cell.length_c   1.000
_cell.angle_alpha   90.00
_cell.angle_beta   90.00
_cell.angle_gamma   90.00
#
_symmetry.space_group_name_H-M   'P 1'
#
loop_
_entity.id
_entity.type
_entity.pdbx_description
1 polymer ?
#
loop_
_entity_poly.entity_id
_entity_poly.type
_entity_poly.pdbx_seq_one_letter_code
_entity_poly.pdbx_strand_id
1 'polypeptide(L)'
;MASLETRAMYSEQMSAGQIYRNELARGLRTLGYEIAADPRRGLFEIRGVRPQLIADMSQRAEQIDAHAREHGLEGQAARRKSFYATRGPKEKIGLETLHLQWRTRLGEHAPTLDSLRAEAEKGGERILLLAPAEAARAALFGVRQTEGREAVNPLGRLITKALAPHVGEVRFGDVRPLLEGHEARRKLLATREQTGDQIMNRGRTTRRSVRFEQALAQHLALSIEDGRPIASSDRLLGALETAGLSPMQERALVNLALSRDRVTGVHGVAGAGKSMLIATLHRAAEPGATLHALAPTSSAAANLGDTAGIKSRTVASLLAKGGYGLSGRD
;
A
#
# COMPACT_ATOMS: atom_id res chain seq x y z
N MET A 1 -30.97 18.22 -12.78
CA MET A 1 -30.32 17.47 -11.66
C MET A 1 -28.82 17.58 -11.80
N ALA A 2 -28.09 18.10 -10.82
CA ALA A 2 -26.63 18.12 -10.85
C ALA A 2 -26.12 16.68 -10.62
N SER A 3 -25.10 16.26 -11.39
CA SER A 3 -24.46 14.96 -11.17
C SER A 3 -23.70 14.97 -9.84
N LEU A 4 -23.82 13.90 -9.04
CA LEU A 4 -23.06 13.73 -7.82
C LEU A 4 -21.56 13.60 -8.16
N GLU A 5 -20.72 14.40 -7.50
CA GLU A 5 -19.26 14.23 -7.53
C GLU A 5 -18.90 12.92 -6.80
N THR A 6 -18.56 11.89 -7.52
CA THR A 6 -18.29 10.56 -6.97
C THR A 6 -16.83 10.30 -6.64
N ARG A 7 -15.91 11.20 -7.02
CA ARG A 7 -14.45 11.04 -6.81
C ARG A 7 -14.10 10.86 -5.34
N ALA A 8 -14.72 11.67 -4.46
CA ALA A 8 -14.52 11.56 -3.01
C ALA A 8 -14.98 10.20 -2.46
N MET A 9 -16.08 9.65 -2.97
CA MET A 9 -16.58 8.33 -2.58
C MET A 9 -15.60 7.22 -2.99
N TYR A 10 -15.03 7.30 -4.20
CA TYR A 10 -14.03 6.32 -4.66
C TYR A 10 -12.73 6.42 -3.87
N SER A 11 -12.28 7.62 -3.54
CA SER A 11 -11.06 7.81 -2.74
C SER A 11 -11.19 7.24 -1.33
N GLU A 12 -12.39 7.27 -0.75
CA GLU A 12 -12.69 6.78 0.60
C GLU A 12 -13.29 5.37 0.63
N GLN A 13 -13.38 4.68 -0.49
CA GLN A 13 -13.99 3.34 -0.58
C GLN A 13 -13.37 2.34 0.41
N MET A 14 -12.05 2.37 0.58
CA MET A 14 -11.35 1.45 1.48
C MET A 14 -11.66 1.74 2.95
N SER A 15 -11.70 3.01 3.33
CA SER A 15 -12.06 3.43 4.69
C SER A 15 -13.51 3.14 5.03
N ALA A 16 -14.43 3.45 4.11
CA ALA A 16 -15.84 3.12 4.25
C ALA A 16 -16.06 1.61 4.41
N GLY A 17 -15.36 0.80 3.61
CA GLY A 17 -15.42 -0.65 3.72
C GLY A 17 -14.89 -1.18 5.06
N GLN A 18 -13.85 -0.58 5.62
CA GLN A 18 -13.34 -0.98 6.93
C GLN A 18 -14.25 -0.54 8.07
N ILE A 19 -14.81 0.68 8.00
CA ILE A 19 -15.81 1.17 8.97
C ILE A 19 -17.01 0.22 8.98
N TYR A 20 -17.55 -0.11 7.81
CA TYR A 20 -18.67 -1.04 7.69
C TYR A 20 -18.36 -2.39 8.34
N ARG A 21 -17.20 -2.98 8.07
CA ARG A 21 -16.82 -4.28 8.67
C ARG A 21 -16.71 -4.21 10.19
N ASN A 22 -16.12 -3.14 10.74
CA ASN A 22 -16.01 -2.98 12.18
C ASN A 22 -17.38 -2.86 12.84
N GLU A 23 -18.29 -2.05 12.28
CA GLU A 23 -19.63 -1.89 12.83
C GLU A 23 -20.47 -3.17 12.69
N LEU A 24 -20.38 -3.88 11.55
CA LEU A 24 -21.04 -5.16 11.36
C LEU A 24 -20.54 -6.21 12.36
N ALA A 25 -19.23 -6.36 12.50
CA ALA A 25 -18.64 -7.29 13.47
C ALA A 25 -19.05 -6.97 14.90
N ARG A 26 -19.09 -5.68 15.25
CA ARG A 26 -19.56 -5.24 16.56
C ARG A 26 -21.03 -5.55 16.77
N GLY A 27 -21.90 -5.27 15.80
CA GLY A 27 -23.32 -5.61 15.85
C GLY A 27 -23.54 -7.11 16.07
N LEU A 28 -22.80 -7.96 15.35
CA LEU A 28 -22.87 -9.41 15.55
C LEU A 28 -22.42 -9.81 16.96
N ARG A 29 -21.35 -9.25 17.50
CA ARG A 29 -20.90 -9.49 18.88
C ARG A 29 -21.94 -9.03 19.91
N THR A 30 -22.58 -7.89 19.68
CA THR A 30 -23.66 -7.39 20.53
C THR A 30 -24.85 -8.36 20.55
N LEU A 31 -25.18 -8.97 19.40
CA LEU A 31 -26.20 -10.00 19.28
C LEU A 31 -25.79 -11.37 19.85
N GLY A 32 -24.58 -11.49 20.40
CA GLY A 32 -24.11 -12.72 21.05
C GLY A 32 -23.26 -13.62 20.16
N TYR A 33 -23.09 -13.32 18.86
CA TYR A 33 -22.20 -14.12 17.99
C TYR A 33 -20.74 -13.95 18.38
N GLU A 34 -19.99 -15.03 18.32
CA GLU A 34 -18.55 -14.99 18.39
C GLU A 34 -17.96 -14.76 17.01
N ILE A 35 -16.97 -13.87 16.90
CA ILE A 35 -16.27 -13.60 15.65
C ILE A 35 -14.81 -14.03 15.73
N ALA A 36 -14.28 -14.54 14.63
CA ALA A 36 -12.86 -14.78 14.37
C ALA A 36 -12.31 -13.65 13.50
N ALA A 37 -11.58 -12.71 14.09
CA ALA A 37 -11.00 -11.58 13.37
C ALA A 37 -9.65 -11.95 12.75
N ASP A 38 -9.38 -11.45 11.55
CA ASP A 38 -8.05 -11.39 10.93
C ASP A 38 -7.49 -9.97 11.03
N PRO A 39 -6.67 -9.66 12.04
CA PRO A 39 -6.14 -8.31 12.27
C PRO A 39 -5.23 -7.80 11.15
N ARG A 40 -4.61 -8.72 10.37
CA ARG A 40 -3.71 -8.34 9.27
C ARG A 40 -4.48 -7.81 8.07
N ARG A 41 -5.63 -8.41 7.78
CA ARG A 41 -6.48 -8.09 6.63
C ARG A 41 -7.63 -7.16 6.99
N GLY A 42 -7.96 -7.00 8.29
CA GLY A 42 -9.13 -6.25 8.76
C GLY A 42 -10.44 -6.92 8.35
N LEU A 43 -10.45 -8.25 8.30
CA LEU A 43 -11.59 -9.10 7.98
C LEU A 43 -12.03 -9.87 9.22
N PHE A 44 -13.20 -10.49 9.15
CA PHE A 44 -13.68 -11.40 10.17
C PHE A 44 -14.62 -12.44 9.59
N GLU A 45 -14.80 -13.52 10.34
CA GLU A 45 -15.78 -14.57 10.10
C GLU A 45 -16.56 -14.84 11.39
N ILE A 46 -17.78 -15.33 11.28
CA ILE A 46 -18.54 -15.82 12.45
C ILE A 46 -17.97 -17.18 12.85
N ARG A 47 -17.56 -17.31 14.10
CA ARG A 47 -17.02 -18.56 14.62
C ARG A 47 -18.09 -19.66 14.57
N GLY A 48 -17.72 -20.85 14.09
CA GLY A 48 -18.63 -21.96 13.90
C GLY A 48 -19.24 -22.06 12.49
N VAL A 49 -19.13 -21.04 11.66
CA VAL A 49 -19.48 -21.15 10.23
C VAL A 49 -18.41 -21.97 9.53
N ARG A 50 -18.84 -23.05 8.88
CA ARG A 50 -17.93 -23.98 8.19
C ARG A 50 -17.32 -23.33 6.95
N PRO A 51 -16.00 -23.54 6.67
CA PRO A 51 -15.35 -22.99 5.48
C PRO A 51 -16.05 -23.42 4.18
N GLN A 52 -16.61 -24.62 4.12
CA GLN A 52 -17.36 -25.11 2.97
C GLN A 52 -18.57 -24.22 2.68
N LEU A 53 -19.35 -23.85 3.69
CA LEU A 53 -20.49 -22.95 3.52
C LEU A 53 -20.05 -21.58 2.99
N ILE A 54 -18.93 -21.04 3.50
CA ILE A 54 -18.38 -19.77 3.01
C ILE A 54 -18.02 -19.89 1.53
N ALA A 55 -17.39 -21.00 1.12
CA ALA A 55 -17.04 -21.24 -0.28
C ALA A 55 -18.29 -21.37 -1.16
N ASP A 56 -19.29 -22.15 -0.74
CA ASP A 56 -20.53 -22.37 -1.50
C ASP A 56 -21.35 -21.08 -1.68
N MET A 57 -21.29 -20.17 -0.70
CA MET A 57 -21.95 -18.86 -0.78
C MET A 57 -21.11 -17.80 -1.51
N SER A 58 -19.81 -18.00 -1.65
CA SER A 58 -18.87 -17.04 -2.24
C SER A 58 -18.61 -17.26 -3.74
N GLN A 59 -19.66 -17.63 -4.50
CA GLN A 59 -19.57 -17.99 -5.93
C GLN A 59 -18.85 -16.92 -6.79
N ARG A 60 -18.99 -15.65 -6.44
CA ARG A 60 -18.37 -14.58 -7.22
C ARG A 60 -16.84 -14.62 -7.19
N ALA A 61 -16.26 -14.95 -6.04
CA ALA A 61 -14.82 -15.12 -5.92
C ALA A 61 -14.33 -16.30 -6.77
N GLU A 62 -15.03 -17.44 -6.70
CA GLU A 62 -14.71 -18.62 -7.48
C GLU A 62 -14.81 -18.37 -9.00
N GLN A 63 -15.85 -17.70 -9.47
CA GLN A 63 -15.98 -17.33 -10.89
C GLN A 63 -14.80 -16.47 -11.39
N ILE A 64 -14.34 -15.51 -10.57
CA ILE A 64 -13.20 -14.67 -10.93
C ILE A 64 -11.92 -15.48 -10.97
N ASP A 65 -11.70 -16.33 -9.97
CA ASP A 65 -10.49 -17.13 -9.87
C ASP A 65 -10.46 -18.27 -10.90
N ALA A 66 -11.61 -18.87 -11.23
CA ALA A 66 -11.75 -19.84 -12.33
C ALA A 66 -11.41 -19.20 -13.68
N HIS A 67 -11.99 -18.04 -13.99
CA HIS A 67 -11.68 -17.30 -15.22
C HIS A 67 -10.20 -16.93 -15.30
N ALA A 68 -9.59 -16.49 -14.19
CA ALA A 68 -8.17 -16.16 -14.16
C ALA A 68 -7.30 -17.39 -14.46
N ARG A 69 -7.61 -18.54 -13.86
CA ARG A 69 -6.91 -19.80 -14.11
C ARG A 69 -7.04 -20.28 -15.56
N GLU A 70 -8.26 -20.26 -16.10
CA GLU A 70 -8.56 -20.67 -17.48
C GLU A 70 -7.78 -19.86 -18.52
N HIS A 71 -7.55 -18.56 -18.24
CA HIS A 71 -6.85 -17.67 -19.15
C HIS A 71 -5.37 -17.47 -18.80
N GLY A 72 -4.80 -18.26 -17.89
CA GLY A 72 -3.39 -18.16 -17.48
C GLY A 72 -3.02 -16.80 -16.88
N LEU A 73 -3.97 -16.12 -16.23
CA LEU A 73 -3.78 -14.78 -15.70
C LEU A 73 -3.35 -14.86 -14.23
N GLU A 74 -2.22 -14.23 -13.88
CA GLU A 74 -1.70 -14.19 -12.51
C GLU A 74 -1.60 -12.77 -11.93
N GLY A 75 -1.75 -12.67 -10.61
CA GLY A 75 -1.60 -11.43 -9.86
C GLY A 75 -2.85 -10.54 -9.79
N GLN A 76 -2.73 -9.42 -9.11
CA GLN A 76 -3.88 -8.52 -8.83
C GLN A 76 -4.47 -7.87 -10.09
N ALA A 77 -3.64 -7.51 -11.06
CA ALA A 77 -4.10 -6.91 -12.32
C ALA A 77 -4.92 -7.92 -13.14
N ALA A 78 -4.49 -9.16 -13.16
CA ALA A 78 -5.19 -10.27 -13.80
C ALA A 78 -6.55 -10.53 -13.14
N ARG A 79 -6.60 -10.59 -11.80
CA ARG A 79 -7.83 -10.75 -11.04
C ARG A 79 -8.82 -9.61 -11.29
N ARG A 80 -8.33 -8.37 -11.44
CA ARG A 80 -9.16 -7.23 -11.81
C ARG A 80 -9.73 -7.35 -13.23
N LYS A 81 -8.94 -7.84 -14.19
CA LYS A 81 -9.40 -8.12 -15.56
C LYS A 81 -10.50 -9.19 -15.54
N SER A 82 -10.29 -10.29 -14.84
CA SER A 82 -11.27 -11.37 -14.67
C SER A 82 -12.55 -10.88 -13.98
N PHE A 83 -12.44 -9.99 -13.00
CA PHE A 83 -13.60 -9.37 -12.35
C PHE A 83 -14.53 -8.65 -13.33
N TYR A 84 -13.98 -7.90 -14.28
CA TYR A 84 -14.79 -7.21 -15.29
C TYR A 84 -15.29 -8.17 -16.38
N ALA A 85 -14.48 -9.11 -16.83
CA ALA A 85 -14.83 -10.07 -17.87
C ALA A 85 -15.99 -11.00 -17.47
N THR A 86 -16.04 -11.40 -16.19
CA THR A 86 -17.06 -12.31 -15.65
C THR A 86 -18.32 -11.59 -15.12
N ARG A 87 -18.40 -10.26 -15.26
CA ARG A 87 -19.54 -9.50 -14.75
C ARG A 87 -20.69 -9.51 -15.75
N GLY A 88 -21.68 -10.36 -15.49
CA GLY A 88 -22.95 -10.35 -16.22
C GLY A 88 -23.79 -9.09 -15.98
N PRO A 89 -24.82 -8.84 -16.80
CA PRO A 89 -25.79 -7.80 -16.56
C PRO A 89 -26.51 -8.05 -15.23
N LYS A 90 -26.95 -6.96 -14.58
CA LYS A 90 -27.76 -7.08 -13.36
C LYS A 90 -29.17 -7.55 -13.70
N GLU A 91 -29.53 -8.72 -13.22
CA GLU A 91 -30.89 -9.20 -13.28
C GLU A 91 -31.73 -8.60 -12.15
N LYS A 92 -32.95 -8.19 -12.45
CA LYS A 92 -33.91 -7.73 -11.46
C LYS A 92 -34.66 -8.96 -10.92
N ILE A 93 -34.16 -9.56 -9.87
CA ILE A 93 -34.77 -10.71 -9.20
C ILE A 93 -35.57 -10.20 -8.00
N GLY A 94 -36.80 -10.64 -7.83
CA GLY A 94 -37.63 -10.30 -6.66
C GLY A 94 -37.01 -10.87 -5.36
N LEU A 95 -37.26 -10.17 -4.25
CA LEU A 95 -36.68 -10.53 -2.95
C LEU A 95 -37.07 -11.93 -2.49
N GLU A 96 -38.34 -12.32 -2.73
CA GLU A 96 -38.85 -13.66 -2.39
C GLU A 96 -38.11 -14.76 -3.15
N THR A 97 -37.89 -14.54 -4.46
CA THR A 97 -37.14 -15.49 -5.31
C THR A 97 -35.69 -15.60 -4.83
N LEU A 98 -35.06 -14.48 -4.44
CA LEU A 98 -33.71 -14.49 -3.88
C LEU A 98 -33.67 -15.26 -2.55
N HIS A 99 -34.65 -15.07 -1.66
CA HIS A 99 -34.72 -15.80 -0.41
C HIS A 99 -34.88 -17.31 -0.63
N LEU A 100 -35.70 -17.71 -1.62
CA LEU A 100 -35.86 -19.11 -1.98
C LEU A 100 -34.55 -19.70 -2.53
N GLN A 101 -33.88 -18.99 -3.42
CA GLN A 101 -32.56 -19.39 -3.94
C GLN A 101 -31.51 -19.53 -2.84
N TRP A 102 -31.46 -18.61 -1.89
CA TRP A 102 -30.53 -18.68 -0.77
C TRP A 102 -30.84 -19.84 0.17
N ARG A 103 -32.11 -20.10 0.48
CA ARG A 103 -32.52 -21.27 1.27
C ARG A 103 -32.17 -22.58 0.59
N THR A 104 -32.43 -22.69 -0.70
CA THR A 104 -32.06 -23.87 -1.49
C THR A 104 -30.55 -24.07 -1.49
N ARG A 105 -29.78 -23.00 -1.63
CA ARG A 105 -28.30 -23.07 -1.61
C ARG A 105 -27.73 -23.39 -0.23
N LEU A 106 -28.37 -22.92 0.85
CA LEU A 106 -28.00 -23.29 2.21
C LEU A 106 -28.15 -24.77 2.46
N GLY A 107 -29.18 -25.41 1.92
CA GLY A 107 -29.39 -26.85 1.98
C GLY A 107 -29.11 -27.46 3.37
N GLU A 108 -28.19 -28.40 3.41
CA GLU A 108 -27.75 -29.08 4.64
C GLU A 108 -27.04 -28.20 5.67
N HIS A 109 -26.64 -26.99 5.31
CA HIS A 109 -25.98 -26.05 6.22
C HIS A 109 -26.96 -25.23 7.06
N ALA A 110 -28.24 -25.18 6.71
CA ALA A 110 -29.26 -24.42 7.42
C ALA A 110 -29.33 -24.76 8.92
N PRO A 111 -29.34 -26.01 9.36
CA PRO A 111 -29.38 -26.36 10.80
C PRO A 111 -28.17 -25.82 11.58
N THR A 112 -26.99 -25.78 10.95
CA THR A 112 -25.80 -25.21 11.61
C THR A 112 -25.95 -23.69 11.88
N LEU A 113 -26.52 -22.95 10.92
CA LEU A 113 -26.78 -21.51 11.11
C LEU A 113 -27.88 -21.26 12.15
N ASP A 114 -28.94 -22.09 12.16
CA ASP A 114 -30.00 -22.01 13.16
C ASP A 114 -29.46 -22.30 14.58
N SER A 115 -28.56 -23.28 14.72
CA SER A 115 -27.87 -23.57 15.99
C SER A 115 -27.01 -22.38 16.46
N LEU A 116 -26.21 -21.80 15.57
CA LEU A 116 -25.38 -20.62 15.88
C LEU A 116 -26.26 -19.43 16.30
N ARG A 117 -27.38 -19.22 15.64
CA ARG A 117 -28.35 -18.19 16.01
C ARG A 117 -28.94 -18.46 17.38
N ALA A 118 -29.40 -19.67 17.66
CA ALA A 118 -29.96 -20.05 18.95
C ALA A 118 -28.94 -19.90 20.10
N GLU A 119 -27.66 -20.21 19.84
CA GLU A 119 -26.57 -19.99 20.81
C GLU A 119 -26.35 -18.51 21.08
N ALA A 120 -26.32 -17.67 20.04
CA ALA A 120 -26.18 -16.24 20.18
C ALA A 120 -27.37 -15.62 20.98
N GLU A 121 -28.60 -16.03 20.68
CA GLU A 121 -29.81 -15.58 21.36
C GLU A 121 -29.80 -15.98 22.86
N LYS A 122 -29.33 -17.19 23.23
CA LYS A 122 -29.17 -17.62 24.61
C LYS A 122 -28.20 -16.77 25.41
N GLY A 123 -27.13 -16.26 24.77
CA GLY A 123 -26.14 -15.41 25.40
C GLY A 123 -26.66 -13.99 25.74
N GLY A 124 -27.78 -13.61 25.15
CA GLY A 124 -28.40 -12.31 25.30
C GLY A 124 -27.57 -11.18 24.69
N GLU A 125 -28.11 -9.97 24.76
CA GLU A 125 -27.42 -8.80 24.24
C GLU A 125 -26.20 -8.45 25.11
N ARG A 126 -25.02 -8.31 24.48
CA ARG A 126 -23.77 -8.03 25.17
C ARG A 126 -23.42 -6.55 25.06
N ILE A 127 -23.18 -5.89 26.18
CA ILE A 127 -22.65 -4.54 26.22
C ILE A 127 -21.12 -4.61 26.01
N LEU A 128 -20.66 -4.14 24.85
CA LEU A 128 -19.24 -4.09 24.52
C LEU A 128 -18.65 -2.74 24.94
N LEU A 129 -18.03 -2.72 26.11
CA LEU A 129 -17.31 -1.55 26.61
C LEU A 129 -15.90 -1.52 26.01
N LEU A 130 -15.53 -0.36 25.45
CA LEU A 130 -14.17 -0.10 24.97
C LEU A 130 -13.44 0.78 25.98
N ALA A 131 -12.27 0.35 26.44
CA ALA A 131 -11.44 1.22 27.25
C ALA A 131 -10.89 2.39 26.39
N PRO A 132 -10.96 3.63 26.86
CA PRO A 132 -10.46 4.80 26.11
C PRO A 132 -8.99 4.65 25.67
N ALA A 133 -8.17 3.95 26.45
CA ALA A 133 -6.79 3.64 26.12
C ALA A 133 -6.64 2.75 24.87
N GLU A 134 -7.60 1.89 24.59
CA GLU A 134 -7.57 1.02 23.39
C GLU A 134 -7.87 1.82 22.14
N ALA A 135 -8.86 2.70 22.17
CA ALA A 135 -9.11 3.62 21.05
C ALA A 135 -7.90 4.52 20.77
N ALA A 136 -7.24 5.01 21.83
CA ALA A 136 -6.04 5.82 21.69
C ALA A 136 -4.86 5.02 21.09
N ARG A 137 -4.67 3.77 21.52
CA ARG A 137 -3.68 2.86 20.92
C ARG A 137 -3.96 2.58 19.46
N ALA A 138 -5.22 2.32 19.11
CA ALA A 138 -5.64 2.09 17.74
C ALA A 138 -5.37 3.31 16.84
N ALA A 139 -5.75 4.51 17.29
CA ALA A 139 -5.48 5.75 16.55
C ALA A 139 -3.98 5.97 16.33
N LEU A 140 -3.17 5.81 17.38
CA LEU A 140 -1.71 5.94 17.30
C LEU A 140 -1.08 4.89 16.38
N PHE A 141 -1.57 3.65 16.43
CA PHE A 141 -1.13 2.58 15.55
C PHE A 141 -1.40 2.93 14.09
N GLY A 142 -2.60 3.43 13.77
CA GLY A 142 -2.95 3.88 12.42
C GLY A 142 -1.99 4.94 11.89
N VAL A 143 -1.63 5.93 12.70
CA VAL A 143 -0.64 6.96 12.35
C VAL A 143 0.74 6.35 12.09
N ARG A 144 1.25 5.52 13.00
CA ARG A 144 2.60 4.92 12.88
C ARG A 144 2.74 3.99 11.68
N GLN A 145 1.72 3.19 11.41
CA GLN A 145 1.72 2.25 10.27
C GLN A 145 1.71 2.95 8.91
N THR A 146 1.07 4.09 8.84
CA THR A 146 1.03 4.87 7.60
C THR A 146 2.27 5.73 7.41
N GLU A 147 2.76 6.36 8.48
CA GLU A 147 3.98 7.18 8.48
C GLU A 147 5.22 6.40 7.99
N GLY A 148 5.34 5.11 8.34
CA GLY A 148 6.46 4.27 7.92
C GLY A 148 6.51 3.96 6.41
N ARG A 149 5.48 4.34 5.65
CA ARG A 149 5.40 4.09 4.20
C ARG A 149 5.34 5.37 3.38
N GLU A 150 4.61 6.36 3.82
CA GLU A 150 4.39 7.62 3.11
C GLU A 150 4.38 8.78 4.11
N ALA A 151 5.05 9.88 3.77
CA ALA A 151 5.10 11.07 4.62
C ALA A 151 3.74 11.76 4.75
N VAL A 152 2.90 11.70 3.71
CA VAL A 152 1.55 12.28 3.69
C VAL A 152 0.52 11.19 3.45
N ASN A 153 -0.47 11.11 4.34
CA ASN A 153 -1.50 10.07 4.27
C ASN A 153 -2.92 10.68 4.31
N PRO A 154 -3.84 10.23 3.42
CA PRO A 154 -5.25 10.57 3.52
C PRO A 154 -5.83 10.12 4.86
N LEU A 155 -6.79 10.88 5.40
CA LEU A 155 -7.42 10.56 6.69
C LEU A 155 -8.06 9.16 6.69
N GLY A 156 -8.72 8.79 5.59
CA GLY A 156 -9.30 7.46 5.44
C GLY A 156 -8.30 6.31 5.57
N ARG A 157 -7.05 6.52 5.10
CA ARG A 157 -5.98 5.52 5.28
C ARG A 157 -5.58 5.38 6.75
N LEU A 158 -5.48 6.49 7.49
CA LEU A 158 -5.21 6.47 8.94
C LEU A 158 -6.31 5.69 9.68
N ILE A 159 -7.57 5.99 9.38
CA ILE A 159 -8.75 5.31 9.93
C ILE A 159 -8.72 3.81 9.60
N THR A 160 -8.51 3.45 8.33
CA THR A 160 -8.43 2.05 7.91
C THR A 160 -7.38 1.27 8.70
N LYS A 161 -6.18 1.86 8.87
CA LYS A 161 -5.09 1.22 9.62
C LYS A 161 -5.33 1.19 11.12
N ALA A 162 -6.06 2.15 11.67
CA ALA A 162 -6.47 2.14 13.07
C ALA A 162 -7.52 1.06 13.35
N LEU A 163 -8.49 0.87 12.45
CA LEU A 163 -9.61 -0.04 12.65
C LEU A 163 -9.31 -1.50 12.31
N ALA A 164 -8.47 -1.75 11.29
CA ALA A 164 -8.27 -3.11 10.77
C ALA A 164 -7.77 -4.13 11.82
N PRO A 165 -6.85 -3.81 12.76
CA PRO A 165 -6.45 -4.75 13.80
C PRO A 165 -7.50 -5.01 14.88
N HIS A 166 -8.53 -4.15 14.97
CA HIS A 166 -9.50 -4.11 16.06
C HIS A 166 -10.93 -4.31 15.55
N VAL A 167 -11.12 -5.28 14.65
CA VAL A 167 -12.42 -5.58 14.03
C VAL A 167 -13.43 -5.99 15.10
N GLY A 168 -14.57 -5.27 15.14
CA GLY A 168 -15.64 -5.51 16.10
C GLY A 168 -15.34 -5.02 17.53
N GLU A 169 -14.22 -4.34 17.74
CA GLU A 169 -13.80 -3.80 19.06
C GLU A 169 -13.82 -2.27 19.04
N VAL A 170 -13.07 -1.67 18.14
CA VAL A 170 -12.91 -0.23 18.01
C VAL A 170 -13.81 0.29 16.88
N ARG A 171 -14.52 1.39 17.14
CA ARG A 171 -15.43 2.02 16.18
C ARG A 171 -14.79 3.23 15.53
N PHE A 172 -15.33 3.63 14.40
CA PHE A 172 -14.99 4.89 13.74
C PHE A 172 -15.19 6.10 14.66
N GLY A 173 -16.33 6.11 15.41
CA GLY A 173 -16.65 7.16 16.37
C GLY A 173 -15.65 7.28 17.54
N ASP A 174 -14.92 6.20 17.86
CA ASP A 174 -13.91 6.21 18.92
C ASP A 174 -12.57 6.77 18.41
N VAL A 175 -12.21 6.47 17.15
CA VAL A 175 -10.91 6.83 16.55
C VAL A 175 -10.90 8.25 15.98
N ARG A 176 -11.96 8.65 15.30
CA ARG A 176 -12.05 9.93 14.60
C ARG A 176 -11.79 11.15 15.50
N PRO A 177 -12.45 11.30 16.67
CA PRO A 177 -12.19 12.43 17.56
C PRO A 177 -10.76 12.50 18.08
N LEU A 178 -10.10 11.33 18.24
CA LEU A 178 -8.70 11.26 18.66
C LEU A 178 -7.75 11.76 17.57
N LEU A 179 -7.98 11.39 16.31
CA LEU A 179 -7.21 11.91 15.18
C LEU A 179 -7.43 13.41 14.98
N GLU A 180 -8.66 13.90 15.08
CA GLU A 180 -8.99 15.33 15.05
C GLU A 180 -8.34 16.08 16.23
N GLY A 181 -8.34 15.48 17.43
CA GLY A 181 -7.63 16.02 18.60
C GLY A 181 -6.10 16.06 18.41
N HIS A 182 -5.52 15.10 17.68
CA HIS A 182 -4.11 15.14 17.30
C HIS A 182 -3.83 16.27 16.29
N GLU A 183 -4.74 16.55 15.38
CA GLU A 183 -4.65 17.66 14.42
C GLU A 183 -4.77 19.00 15.16
N ALA A 184 -5.74 19.17 16.06
CA ALA A 184 -5.91 20.37 16.88
C ALA A 184 -4.67 20.69 17.75
N ARG A 185 -4.00 19.66 18.28
CA ARG A 185 -2.74 19.78 19.03
C ARG A 185 -1.49 19.87 18.15
N ARG A 186 -1.64 19.99 16.86
CA ARG A 186 -0.56 20.00 15.87
C ARG A 186 0.42 18.81 15.96
N LYS A 187 -0.06 17.65 16.39
CA LYS A 187 0.68 16.39 16.32
C LYS A 187 0.56 15.77 14.93
N LEU A 188 -0.62 15.92 14.30
CA LEU A 188 -0.87 15.73 12.89
C LEU A 188 -1.02 17.10 12.23
N LEU A 189 -0.47 17.26 11.05
CA LEU A 189 -0.49 18.49 10.26
C LEU A 189 -1.25 18.22 8.97
N ALA A 190 -2.28 19.02 8.69
CA ALA A 190 -2.96 18.98 7.40
C ALA A 190 -2.01 19.48 6.31
N THR A 191 -1.90 18.74 5.22
CA THR A 191 -1.15 19.12 4.03
C THR A 191 -2.11 19.56 2.94
N ARG A 192 -1.79 20.65 2.29
CA ARG A 192 -2.59 21.23 1.22
C ARG A 192 -1.78 21.21 -0.07
N GLU A 193 -2.44 20.95 -1.17
CA GLU A 193 -1.89 21.06 -2.51
C GLU A 193 -2.66 22.12 -3.27
N GLN A 194 -1.94 23.07 -3.85
CA GLN A 194 -2.56 24.06 -4.71
C GLN A 194 -2.43 23.60 -6.17
N THR A 195 -3.56 23.44 -6.84
CA THR A 195 -3.62 23.12 -8.26
C THR A 195 -4.43 24.22 -8.95
N GLY A 196 -3.74 25.15 -9.60
CA GLY A 196 -4.33 26.39 -10.11
C GLY A 196 -4.92 27.21 -8.95
N ASP A 197 -6.18 27.60 -9.06
CA ASP A 197 -6.88 28.39 -8.02
C ASP A 197 -7.50 27.54 -6.91
N GLN A 198 -7.41 26.21 -7.00
CA GLN A 198 -7.99 25.30 -6.02
C GLN A 198 -6.95 24.83 -5.00
N ILE A 199 -7.29 24.97 -3.73
CA ILE A 199 -6.53 24.40 -2.61
C ILE A 199 -7.24 23.13 -2.16
N MET A 200 -6.59 21.99 -2.39
CA MET A 200 -7.10 20.69 -1.95
C MET A 200 -6.35 20.17 -0.75
N ASN A 201 -7.06 19.49 0.15
CA ASN A 201 -6.42 18.78 1.26
C ASN A 201 -5.85 17.45 0.75
N ARG A 202 -4.52 17.35 0.68
CA ARG A 202 -3.82 16.14 0.22
C ARG A 202 -3.82 15.03 1.28
N GLY A 203 -3.81 15.38 2.56
CA GLY A 203 -3.77 14.43 3.65
C GLY A 203 -3.22 15.01 4.95
N ARG A 204 -2.66 14.13 5.77
CA ARG A 204 -2.02 14.50 7.05
C ARG A 204 -0.60 13.95 7.08
N THR A 205 0.27 14.71 7.72
CA THR A 205 1.65 14.33 8.01
C THR A 205 1.95 14.50 9.49
N THR A 206 3.04 13.92 9.98
CA THR A 206 3.50 14.12 11.35
C THR A 206 4.65 15.13 11.38
N ARG A 207 4.91 15.72 12.55
CA ARG A 207 6.11 16.55 12.75
C ARG A 207 7.41 15.77 12.52
N ARG A 208 7.38 14.47 12.78
CA ARG A 208 8.53 13.58 12.54
C ARG A 208 8.82 13.49 11.05
N SER A 209 7.80 13.21 10.22
CA SER A 209 7.94 13.17 8.76
C SER A 209 8.45 14.51 8.22
N VAL A 210 7.89 15.64 8.68
CA VAL A 210 8.38 16.98 8.28
C VAL A 210 9.86 17.18 8.60
N ARG A 211 10.31 16.75 9.80
CA ARG A 211 11.74 16.85 10.17
C ARG A 211 12.61 15.97 9.28
N PHE A 212 12.15 14.77 8.91
CA PHE A 212 12.89 13.92 7.96
C PHE A 212 12.99 14.54 6.58
N GLU A 213 11.91 15.11 6.05
CA GLU A 213 11.93 15.82 4.78
C GLU A 213 12.87 17.04 4.80
N GLN A 214 12.84 17.81 5.89
CA GLN A 214 13.76 18.94 6.09
C GLN A 214 15.22 18.49 6.17
N ALA A 215 15.51 17.41 6.93
CA ALA A 215 16.86 16.87 7.03
C ALA A 215 17.34 16.34 5.67
N LEU A 216 16.46 15.66 4.92
CA LEU A 216 16.77 15.20 3.57
C LEU A 216 17.09 16.37 2.64
N ALA A 217 16.28 17.43 2.65
CA ALA A 217 16.53 18.63 1.85
C ALA A 217 17.88 19.30 2.21
N GLN A 218 18.22 19.36 3.51
CA GLN A 218 19.53 19.86 3.97
C GLN A 218 20.68 18.98 3.47
N HIS A 219 20.58 17.67 3.58
CA HIS A 219 21.59 16.75 3.07
C HIS A 219 21.77 16.87 1.55
N LEU A 220 20.67 17.02 0.80
CA LEU A 220 20.74 17.27 -0.64
C LEU A 220 21.45 18.58 -0.96
N ALA A 221 21.13 19.66 -0.25
CA ALA A 221 21.81 20.96 -0.43
C ALA A 221 23.32 20.88 -0.15
N LEU A 222 23.72 20.14 0.89
CA LEU A 222 25.12 19.90 1.24
C LEU A 222 25.84 18.91 0.29
N SER A 223 25.12 18.23 -0.57
CA SER A 223 25.70 17.27 -1.53
C SER A 223 26.15 17.91 -2.85
N ILE A 224 25.81 19.18 -3.07
CA ILE A 224 26.12 19.90 -4.30
C ILE A 224 27.63 20.20 -4.33
N GLU A 225 28.29 19.82 -5.42
CA GLU A 225 29.72 19.99 -5.66
C GLU A 225 30.67 19.39 -4.58
N ASP A 226 30.15 18.53 -3.69
CA ASP A 226 30.90 17.89 -2.59
C ASP A 226 31.33 16.44 -2.91
N GLY A 227 31.25 16.04 -4.16
CA GLY A 227 31.63 14.72 -4.66
C GLY A 227 32.75 14.73 -5.66
N ARG A 228 33.01 13.56 -6.23
CA ARG A 228 33.95 13.38 -7.35
C ARG A 228 33.20 12.77 -8.52
N PRO A 229 33.57 13.09 -9.78
CA PRO A 229 33.07 12.40 -10.93
C PRO A 229 33.27 10.91 -10.84
N ILE A 230 32.30 10.15 -11.33
CA ILE A 230 32.35 8.68 -11.34
C ILE A 230 33.27 8.17 -12.45
N ALA A 231 33.41 8.96 -13.52
CA ALA A 231 34.25 8.64 -14.67
C ALA A 231 35.02 9.86 -15.17
N SER A 232 36.18 9.63 -15.77
CA SER A 232 36.86 10.64 -16.58
C SER A 232 36.21 10.78 -17.96
N SER A 233 36.46 11.93 -18.62
CA SER A 233 35.92 12.20 -19.98
C SER A 233 36.29 11.12 -20.99
N ASP A 234 37.56 10.65 -20.97
CA ASP A 234 38.05 9.66 -21.93
C ASP A 234 37.35 8.31 -21.76
N ARG A 235 37.16 7.85 -20.52
CA ARG A 235 36.46 6.60 -20.23
C ARG A 235 34.99 6.68 -20.61
N LEU A 236 34.38 7.85 -20.37
CA LEU A 236 33.00 8.10 -20.73
C LEU A 236 32.78 8.06 -22.23
N LEU A 237 33.65 8.71 -23.00
CA LEU A 237 33.60 8.67 -24.45
C LEU A 237 33.72 7.22 -25.01
N GLY A 238 34.70 6.44 -24.55
CA GLY A 238 34.83 5.04 -24.95
C GLY A 238 33.59 4.18 -24.56
N ALA A 239 32.92 4.45 -23.44
CA ALA A 239 31.72 3.75 -23.06
C ALA A 239 30.53 4.15 -23.95
N LEU A 240 30.41 5.42 -24.34
CA LEU A 240 29.35 5.93 -25.20
C LEU A 240 29.39 5.36 -26.60
N GLU A 241 30.58 5.19 -27.20
CA GLU A 241 30.77 4.62 -28.55
C GLU A 241 30.12 3.24 -28.72
N THR A 242 30.05 2.46 -27.65
CA THR A 242 29.53 1.08 -27.67
C THR A 242 28.17 0.91 -27.05
N ALA A 243 27.58 1.97 -26.51
CA ALA A 243 26.40 1.85 -25.65
C ALA A 243 25.05 1.78 -26.39
N GLY A 244 24.97 2.31 -27.62
CA GLY A 244 23.71 2.37 -28.38
C GLY A 244 22.62 3.18 -27.68
N LEU A 245 22.99 4.23 -26.95
CA LEU A 245 22.10 5.13 -26.25
C LEU A 245 21.49 6.15 -27.21
N SER A 246 20.29 6.62 -26.90
CA SER A 246 19.71 7.79 -27.59
C SER A 246 20.42 9.07 -27.17
N PRO A 247 20.35 10.16 -27.96
CA PRO A 247 21.02 11.44 -27.63
C PRO A 247 20.59 12.02 -26.26
N MET A 248 19.36 11.74 -25.84
CA MET A 248 18.86 12.16 -24.51
C MET A 248 19.46 11.32 -23.39
N GLN A 249 19.60 10.01 -23.60
CA GLN A 249 20.23 9.10 -22.65
C GLN A 249 21.74 9.40 -22.54
N GLU A 250 22.42 9.70 -23.64
CA GLU A 250 23.82 10.12 -23.65
C GLU A 250 24.03 11.38 -22.81
N ARG A 251 23.21 12.42 -23.03
CA ARG A 251 23.26 13.64 -22.19
C ARG A 251 23.03 13.33 -20.70
N ALA A 252 22.07 12.48 -20.39
CA ALA A 252 21.81 12.09 -19.02
C ALA A 252 23.01 11.33 -18.41
N LEU A 253 23.65 10.46 -19.18
CA LEU A 253 24.84 9.73 -18.76
C LEU A 253 26.02 10.66 -18.52
N VAL A 254 26.28 11.60 -19.42
CA VAL A 254 27.34 12.61 -19.29
C VAL A 254 27.15 13.42 -18.00
N ASN A 255 25.94 13.94 -17.78
CA ASN A 255 25.64 14.70 -16.57
C ASN A 255 25.83 13.86 -15.30
N LEU A 256 25.43 12.60 -15.32
CA LEU A 256 25.55 11.69 -14.17
C LEU A 256 27.01 11.30 -13.88
N ALA A 257 27.79 10.97 -14.93
CA ALA A 257 29.15 10.50 -14.80
C ALA A 257 30.13 11.57 -14.39
N LEU A 258 29.93 12.79 -14.88
CA LEU A 258 30.81 13.95 -14.64
C LEU A 258 30.32 14.86 -13.50
N SER A 259 29.17 14.58 -12.92
CA SER A 259 28.67 15.35 -11.77
C SER A 259 29.64 15.28 -10.60
N ARG A 260 29.79 16.41 -9.94
CA ARG A 260 30.49 16.51 -8.66
C ARG A 260 29.56 16.51 -7.46
N ASP A 261 28.26 16.35 -7.70
CA ASP A 261 27.28 16.23 -6.63
C ASP A 261 27.33 14.81 -6.04
N ARG A 262 27.29 14.69 -4.71
CA ARG A 262 27.18 13.38 -4.04
C ARG A 262 25.87 12.66 -4.36
N VAL A 263 24.82 13.41 -4.64
CA VAL A 263 23.48 12.86 -4.94
C VAL A 263 23.00 13.44 -6.25
N THR A 264 22.84 12.61 -7.23
CA THR A 264 22.33 13.00 -8.56
C THR A 264 21.06 12.22 -8.86
N GLY A 265 20.01 12.93 -9.29
CA GLY A 265 18.70 12.34 -9.61
C GLY A 265 18.54 12.06 -11.11
N VAL A 266 18.12 10.84 -11.47
CA VAL A 266 17.73 10.49 -12.83
C VAL A 266 16.27 10.14 -12.89
N HIS A 267 15.47 10.93 -13.60
CA HIS A 267 14.05 10.69 -13.82
C HIS A 267 13.78 10.20 -15.23
N GLY A 268 12.90 9.23 -15.39
CA GLY A 268 12.46 8.71 -16.68
C GLY A 268 11.24 7.80 -16.53
N VAL A 269 10.38 7.78 -17.56
CA VAL A 269 9.21 6.90 -17.61
C VAL A 269 9.59 5.41 -17.61
N ALA A 270 8.65 4.52 -17.39
CA ALA A 270 8.87 3.08 -17.52
C ALA A 270 9.31 2.76 -18.96
N GLY A 271 10.32 1.89 -19.11
CA GLY A 271 10.89 1.55 -20.42
C GLY A 271 11.88 2.57 -21.02
N ALA A 272 12.17 3.69 -20.34
CA ALA A 272 13.10 4.72 -20.85
C ALA A 272 14.58 4.30 -20.86
N GLY A 273 14.92 3.03 -20.60
CA GLY A 273 16.29 2.52 -20.64
C GLY A 273 17.18 2.91 -19.45
N LYS A 274 16.60 3.25 -18.29
CA LYS A 274 17.36 3.62 -17.06
C LYS A 274 18.38 2.54 -16.66
N SER A 275 18.02 1.27 -16.75
CA SER A 275 18.92 0.16 -16.42
C SER A 275 20.12 0.08 -17.37
N MET A 276 19.90 0.34 -18.67
CA MET A 276 20.98 0.41 -19.67
C MET A 276 21.91 1.59 -19.39
N LEU A 277 21.37 2.74 -19.00
CA LEU A 277 22.14 3.91 -18.59
C LEU A 277 23.05 3.59 -17.39
N ILE A 278 22.55 2.89 -16.37
CA ILE A 278 23.35 2.45 -15.21
C ILE A 278 24.42 1.42 -15.62
N ALA A 279 24.10 0.48 -16.51
CA ALA A 279 25.07 -0.47 -17.03
C ALA A 279 26.22 0.22 -17.79
N THR A 280 25.89 1.26 -18.57
CA THR A 280 26.90 2.05 -19.28
C THR A 280 27.74 2.90 -18.32
N LEU A 281 27.13 3.48 -17.30
CA LEU A 281 27.84 4.17 -16.23
C LEU A 281 28.83 3.25 -15.51
N HIS A 282 28.44 2.01 -15.23
CA HIS A 282 29.33 1.02 -14.61
C HIS A 282 30.58 0.74 -15.49
N ARG A 283 30.39 0.61 -16.81
CA ARG A 283 31.54 0.42 -17.74
C ARG A 283 32.44 1.64 -17.80
N ALA A 284 31.85 2.84 -17.68
CA ALA A 284 32.62 4.08 -17.72
C ALA A 284 33.33 4.39 -16.41
N ALA A 285 32.89 3.82 -15.29
CA ALA A 285 33.40 4.13 -13.95
C ALA A 285 34.93 3.95 -13.84
N GLU A 286 35.57 4.76 -13.00
CA GLU A 286 37.01 4.70 -12.74
C GLU A 286 37.42 3.32 -12.17
N PRO A 287 38.66 2.83 -12.50
CA PRO A 287 39.20 1.64 -11.91
C PRO A 287 39.25 1.75 -10.38
N GLY A 288 38.64 0.77 -9.70
CA GLY A 288 38.51 0.78 -8.22
C GLY A 288 37.24 1.41 -7.69
N ALA A 289 36.40 2.04 -8.52
CA ALA A 289 35.06 2.44 -8.11
C ALA A 289 34.16 1.20 -7.98
N THR A 290 33.49 1.08 -6.84
CA THR A 290 32.54 -0.01 -6.59
C THR A 290 31.10 0.50 -6.67
N LEU A 291 30.34 0.02 -7.65
CA LEU A 291 28.91 0.34 -7.76
C LEU A 291 28.06 -0.71 -7.05
N HIS A 292 27.10 -0.25 -6.30
CA HIS A 292 26.10 -1.08 -5.62
C HIS A 292 24.69 -0.75 -6.09
N ALA A 293 23.95 -1.73 -6.58
CA ALA A 293 22.55 -1.57 -6.91
C ALA A 293 21.68 -1.77 -5.67
N LEU A 294 20.87 -0.78 -5.34
CA LEU A 294 19.92 -0.85 -4.23
C LEU A 294 18.50 -0.64 -4.74
N ALA A 295 17.56 -1.47 -4.31
CA ALA A 295 16.15 -1.32 -4.64
C ALA A 295 15.24 -1.66 -3.45
N PRO A 296 13.98 -1.19 -3.46
CA PRO A 296 13.04 -1.48 -2.37
C PRO A 296 12.65 -2.95 -2.25
N THR A 297 12.64 -3.71 -3.38
CA THR A 297 12.23 -5.12 -3.42
C THR A 297 13.34 -6.02 -3.94
N SER A 298 13.33 -7.29 -3.55
CA SER A 298 14.34 -8.26 -3.97
C SER A 298 14.33 -8.48 -5.49
N SER A 299 13.16 -8.56 -6.13
CA SER A 299 13.05 -8.72 -7.57
C SER A 299 13.58 -7.50 -8.34
N ALA A 300 13.31 -6.28 -7.86
CA ALA A 300 13.84 -5.07 -8.48
C ALA A 300 15.36 -4.96 -8.30
N ALA A 301 15.90 -5.35 -7.14
CA ALA A 301 17.33 -5.38 -6.89
C ALA A 301 18.02 -6.38 -7.82
N ALA A 302 17.51 -7.62 -7.91
CA ALA A 302 18.06 -8.64 -8.80
C ALA A 302 18.04 -8.18 -10.26
N ASN A 303 16.89 -7.70 -10.75
CA ASN A 303 16.75 -7.20 -12.12
C ASN A 303 17.76 -6.09 -12.45
N LEU A 304 17.92 -5.11 -11.54
CA LEU A 304 18.89 -4.03 -11.73
C LEU A 304 20.33 -4.55 -11.71
N GLY A 305 20.64 -5.46 -10.79
CA GLY A 305 21.97 -6.08 -10.70
C GLY A 305 22.33 -6.88 -11.94
N ASP A 306 21.42 -7.73 -12.41
CA ASP A 306 21.60 -8.58 -13.60
C ASP A 306 21.74 -7.72 -14.86
N THR A 307 20.92 -6.69 -15.02
CA THR A 307 20.96 -5.80 -16.19
C THR A 307 22.24 -4.95 -16.24
N ALA A 308 22.69 -4.46 -15.08
CA ALA A 308 23.83 -3.56 -14.97
C ALA A 308 25.18 -4.31 -14.74
N GLY A 309 25.15 -5.60 -14.44
CA GLY A 309 26.35 -6.39 -14.12
C GLY A 309 26.99 -5.99 -12.77
N ILE A 310 26.21 -5.50 -11.81
CA ILE A 310 26.69 -4.99 -10.53
C ILE A 310 26.07 -5.73 -9.34
N LYS A 311 26.78 -5.73 -8.20
CA LYS A 311 26.26 -6.33 -6.97
C LYS A 311 25.00 -5.62 -6.53
N SER A 312 23.95 -6.38 -6.25
CA SER A 312 22.63 -5.85 -5.88
C SER A 312 22.15 -6.36 -4.53
N ARG A 313 21.36 -5.55 -3.82
CA ARG A 313 20.67 -5.91 -2.59
C ARG A 313 19.49 -4.97 -2.31
N THR A 314 18.62 -5.35 -1.40
CA THR A 314 17.54 -4.45 -1.00
C THR A 314 18.03 -3.37 -0.03
N VAL A 315 17.39 -2.19 -0.08
CA VAL A 315 17.62 -1.13 0.90
C VAL A 315 17.41 -1.65 2.33
N ALA A 316 16.36 -2.47 2.54
CA ALA A 316 16.09 -3.09 3.84
C ALA A 316 17.25 -3.98 4.33
N SER A 317 17.87 -4.77 3.43
CA SER A 317 19.03 -5.60 3.75
C SER A 317 20.27 -4.76 4.09
N LEU A 318 20.47 -3.63 3.41
CA LEU A 318 21.54 -2.69 3.72
C LEU A 318 21.37 -2.10 5.12
N LEU A 319 20.17 -1.61 5.44
CA LEU A 319 19.84 -1.00 6.72
C LEU A 319 19.92 -2.00 7.89
N ALA A 320 19.47 -3.25 7.68
CA ALA A 320 19.54 -4.31 8.71
C ALA A 320 20.98 -4.68 9.08
N LYS A 321 21.94 -4.49 8.19
CA LYS A 321 23.38 -4.68 8.44
C LYS A 321 24.06 -3.40 8.96
N GLY A 322 23.30 -2.43 9.45
CA GLY A 322 23.79 -1.18 10.02
C GLY A 322 24.32 -0.19 8.99
N GLY A 323 23.95 -0.35 7.71
CA GLY A 323 24.50 0.49 6.63
C GLY A 323 25.98 0.23 6.33
N TYR A 324 26.63 -0.67 7.06
CA TYR A 324 28.04 -0.97 6.93
C TYR A 324 28.35 -1.73 5.62
N GLY A 325 29.30 -1.24 4.89
CA GLY A 325 29.79 -1.79 3.61
C GLY A 325 29.72 -0.79 2.46
N LEU A 326 29.28 0.44 2.74
CA LEU A 326 29.60 1.59 1.93
C LEU A 326 30.63 2.37 2.76
N SER A 327 31.92 2.00 2.61
CA SER A 327 32.97 2.79 3.21
C SER A 327 33.03 4.12 2.47
N GLY A 328 33.30 5.23 3.14
CA GLY A 328 33.40 6.55 2.49
C GLY A 328 34.57 6.68 1.51
N ARG A 329 35.07 5.56 0.98
CA ARG A 329 36.08 5.41 -0.06
C ARG A 329 35.57 4.63 -1.29
N ASP A 330 34.33 4.11 -1.23
CA ASP A 330 33.67 3.39 -2.33
C ASP A 330 32.81 4.34 -3.18
#